data_c4a7b49d0348ab9d1c0e82b51ef8d16f
#
_entry.id   c4a7b49d0348ab9d1c0e82b51ef8d16f
#
_cell.length_a   1.000
_cell.length_b   1.000
_cell.length_c   1.000
_cell.angle_alpha   90.00
_cell.angle_beta   90.00
_cell.angle_gamma   90.00
#
_symmetry.space_group_name_H-M   'P 1'
#
loop_
_entity.id
_entity.type
_entity.pdbx_description
1 polymer ?
#
loop_
_entity_poly.entity_id
_entity_poly.type
_entity_poly.pdbx_seq_one_letter_code
_entity_poly.pdbx_strand_id
1 'polypeptide(L)'
;MALDTPEDLFTYELQGIYYAERQLTDMLDELQTSATESNLVEGFSHHREQTETHVERLERVFDLLDLEPHERNVPTFDALREEKRQADSEADAVAVQNALYNHIGRKAERLEITAYEGLLALADAIDVDDEVVDLLEQNRNEDKDALDSLESVSEGAEFQSFIDRLL
;
A
#
# COMPACT_ATOMS: atom_id res chain seq x y z
N MET A 1 -7.52 -18.84 14.11
CA MET A 1 -8.50 -19.36 13.14
C MET A 1 -7.80 -20.51 12.40
N ALA A 2 -8.46 -21.67 12.21
CA ALA A 2 -7.98 -22.67 11.25
C ALA A 2 -8.31 -22.16 9.85
N LEU A 3 -7.46 -22.43 8.86
CA LEU A 3 -7.68 -22.05 7.46
C LEU A 3 -8.04 -23.31 6.67
N ASP A 4 -9.28 -23.76 6.83
CA ASP A 4 -9.73 -25.05 6.32
C ASP A 4 -10.61 -24.89 5.05
N THR A 5 -11.14 -23.69 4.81
CA THR A 5 -12.02 -23.38 3.66
C THR A 5 -11.54 -22.12 2.90
N PRO A 6 -11.98 -21.93 1.64
CA PRO A 6 -11.71 -20.68 0.91
C PRO A 6 -12.27 -19.43 1.62
N GLU A 7 -13.41 -19.54 2.30
CA GLU A 7 -14.03 -18.47 3.08
C GLU A 7 -13.17 -18.10 4.30
N ASP A 8 -12.56 -19.07 4.99
CA ASP A 8 -11.61 -18.82 6.06
C ASP A 8 -10.39 -18.08 5.53
N LEU A 9 -9.86 -18.47 4.37
CA LEU A 9 -8.73 -17.83 3.73
C LEU A 9 -9.09 -16.42 3.28
N PHE A 10 -10.26 -16.19 2.68
CA PHE A 10 -10.73 -14.87 2.30
C PHE A 10 -10.79 -13.94 3.51
N THR A 11 -11.41 -14.37 4.60
CA THR A 11 -11.48 -13.60 5.85
C THR A 11 -10.10 -13.31 6.42
N TYR A 12 -9.20 -14.27 6.39
CA TYR A 12 -7.82 -14.13 6.85
C TYR A 12 -7.04 -13.09 6.04
N GLU A 13 -7.16 -13.10 4.72
CA GLU A 13 -6.50 -12.12 3.85
C GLU A 13 -7.16 -10.74 3.94
N LEU A 14 -8.49 -10.66 4.06
CA LEU A 14 -9.22 -9.42 4.30
C LEU A 14 -8.75 -8.71 5.59
N GLN A 15 -8.61 -9.45 6.67
CA GLN A 15 -8.05 -8.93 7.93
C GLN A 15 -6.59 -8.46 7.78
N GLY A 16 -5.83 -9.10 6.90
CA GLY A 16 -4.46 -8.75 6.59
C GLY A 16 -4.35 -7.44 5.83
N ILE A 17 -5.13 -7.26 4.76
CA ILE A 17 -5.10 -6.02 3.98
C ILE A 17 -5.69 -4.86 4.78
N TYR A 18 -6.72 -5.07 5.59
CA TYR A 18 -7.25 -4.06 6.49
C TYR A 18 -6.20 -3.55 7.48
N TYR A 19 -5.39 -4.44 8.06
CA TYR A 19 -4.23 -4.06 8.87
C TYR A 19 -3.22 -3.25 8.05
N ALA A 20 -2.89 -3.71 6.84
CA ALA A 20 -1.90 -3.06 5.97
C ALA A 20 -2.29 -1.62 5.64
N GLU A 21 -3.51 -1.38 5.17
CA GLU A 21 -4.02 -0.05 4.83
C GLU A 21 -3.94 0.93 6.02
N ARG A 22 -4.31 0.47 7.21
CA ARG A 22 -4.22 1.28 8.42
C ARG A 22 -2.77 1.62 8.80
N GLN A 23 -1.83 0.68 8.64
CA GLN A 23 -0.41 0.94 8.88
C GLN A 23 0.19 1.85 7.81
N LEU A 24 -0.27 1.73 6.56
CA LEU A 24 0.20 2.53 5.44
C LEU A 24 -0.26 3.98 5.52
N THR A 25 -1.46 4.25 6.00
CA THR A 25 -1.93 5.63 6.26
C THR A 25 -0.92 6.40 7.11
N ASP A 26 -0.45 5.80 8.23
CA ASP A 26 0.56 6.41 9.09
C ASP A 26 1.93 6.52 8.39
N MET A 27 2.35 5.48 7.67
CA MET A 27 3.64 5.46 6.97
C MET A 27 3.68 6.48 5.82
N LEU A 28 2.59 6.67 5.09
CA LEU A 28 2.49 7.65 4.02
C LEU A 28 2.56 9.09 4.56
N ASP A 29 1.99 9.37 5.74
CA ASP A 29 2.16 10.65 6.43
C ASP A 29 3.63 10.90 6.82
N GLU A 30 4.32 9.88 7.31
CA GLU A 30 5.76 9.95 7.60
C GLU A 30 6.59 10.17 6.32
N LEU A 31 6.28 9.47 5.21
CA LEU A 31 6.96 9.62 3.92
C LEU A 31 6.73 11.00 3.32
N GLN A 32 5.49 11.50 3.31
CA GLN A 32 5.13 12.85 2.85
C GLN A 32 5.91 13.92 3.62
N THR A 33 6.01 13.77 4.95
CA THR A 33 6.69 14.74 5.82
C THR A 33 8.21 14.71 5.65
N SER A 34 8.79 13.54 5.36
CA SER A 34 10.23 13.34 5.23
C SER A 34 10.76 13.63 3.83
N ALA A 35 9.96 13.39 2.78
CA ALA A 35 10.33 13.67 1.40
C ALA A 35 10.48 15.18 1.15
N THR A 36 11.38 15.55 0.24
CA THR A 36 11.64 16.94 -0.13
C THR A 36 11.41 17.21 -1.61
N GLU A 37 11.30 16.17 -2.43
CA GLU A 37 10.94 16.31 -3.83
C GLU A 37 9.42 16.50 -3.96
N SER A 38 9.00 17.57 -4.64
CA SER A 38 7.59 17.96 -4.69
C SER A 38 6.66 16.88 -5.24
N ASN A 39 7.10 16.17 -6.28
CA ASN A 39 6.30 15.09 -6.89
C ASN A 39 6.09 13.91 -5.91
N LEU A 40 7.11 13.59 -5.08
CA LEU A 40 6.97 12.57 -4.05
C LEU A 40 6.05 13.03 -2.91
N VAL A 41 6.22 14.27 -2.46
CA VAL A 41 5.37 14.88 -1.41
C VAL A 41 3.90 14.87 -1.84
N GLU A 42 3.61 15.35 -3.06
CA GLU A 42 2.25 15.36 -3.62
C GLU A 42 1.71 13.94 -3.82
N GLY A 43 2.54 13.03 -4.34
CA GLY A 43 2.15 11.62 -4.54
C GLY A 43 1.79 10.94 -3.24
N PHE A 44 2.63 11.02 -2.21
CA PHE A 44 2.37 10.42 -0.90
C PHE A 44 1.17 11.06 -0.20
N SER A 45 0.98 12.39 -0.32
CA SER A 45 -0.19 13.08 0.22
C SER A 45 -1.48 12.60 -0.42
N HIS A 46 -1.51 12.51 -1.75
CA HIS A 46 -2.67 12.05 -2.49
C HIS A 46 -2.99 10.58 -2.17
N HIS A 47 -1.97 9.74 -2.19
CA HIS A 47 -2.17 8.32 -1.89
C HIS A 47 -2.60 8.08 -0.43
N ARG A 48 -2.11 8.87 0.53
CA ARG A 48 -2.62 8.80 1.92
C ARG A 48 -4.13 9.04 2.00
N GLU A 49 -4.65 10.04 1.26
CA GLU A 49 -6.09 10.30 1.21
C GLU A 49 -6.87 9.14 0.56
N GLN A 50 -6.30 8.50 -0.45
CA GLN A 50 -6.88 7.29 -1.06
C GLN A 50 -6.88 6.12 -0.07
N THR A 51 -5.77 5.89 0.63
CA THR A 51 -5.63 4.82 1.65
C THR A 51 -6.65 4.97 2.79
N GLU A 52 -6.93 6.20 3.23
CA GLU A 52 -8.02 6.45 4.19
C GLU A 52 -9.38 6.00 3.61
N THR A 53 -9.63 6.24 2.33
CA THR A 53 -10.84 5.76 1.63
C THR A 53 -10.83 4.23 1.44
N HIS A 54 -9.65 3.62 1.23
CA HIS A 54 -9.51 2.15 1.18
C HIS A 54 -9.94 1.51 2.49
N VAL A 55 -9.53 2.07 3.62
CA VAL A 55 -9.96 1.62 4.95
C VAL A 55 -11.49 1.66 5.08
N GLU A 56 -12.14 2.77 4.70
CA GLU A 56 -13.60 2.91 4.74
C GLU A 56 -14.30 1.87 3.85
N ARG A 57 -13.78 1.62 2.65
CA ARG A 57 -14.33 0.59 1.75
C ARG A 57 -14.16 -0.82 2.33
N LEU A 58 -13.03 -1.12 2.96
CA LEU A 58 -12.81 -2.41 3.64
C LEU A 58 -13.74 -2.60 4.83
N GLU A 59 -14.00 -1.54 5.61
CA GLU A 59 -15.03 -1.58 6.67
C GLU A 59 -16.42 -1.90 6.10
N ARG A 60 -16.75 -1.30 4.94
CA ARG A 60 -17.97 -1.65 4.22
C ARG A 60 -17.99 -3.09 3.74
N VAL A 61 -16.85 -3.65 3.29
CA VAL A 61 -16.73 -5.07 2.93
C VAL A 61 -17.00 -5.97 4.14
N PHE A 62 -16.45 -5.65 5.32
CA PHE A 62 -16.76 -6.38 6.55
C PHE A 62 -18.27 -6.37 6.87
N ASP A 63 -18.92 -5.19 6.75
CA ASP A 63 -20.36 -5.04 6.97
C ASP A 63 -21.19 -5.92 6.00
N LEU A 64 -20.84 -5.91 4.70
CA LEU A 64 -21.54 -6.71 3.68
C LEU A 64 -21.42 -8.22 3.92
N LEU A 65 -20.36 -8.65 4.57
CA LEU A 65 -20.11 -10.05 4.93
C LEU A 65 -20.64 -10.44 6.31
N ASP A 66 -21.30 -9.51 7.03
CA ASP A 66 -21.77 -9.70 8.41
C ASP A 66 -20.61 -10.08 9.37
N LEU A 67 -19.43 -9.44 9.15
CA LEU A 67 -18.21 -9.60 9.94
C LEU A 67 -17.87 -8.30 10.69
N GLU A 68 -17.35 -8.44 11.91
CA GLU A 68 -16.75 -7.30 12.62
C GLU A 68 -15.35 -6.97 12.04
N PRO A 69 -15.03 -5.68 11.76
CA PRO A 69 -13.70 -5.30 11.33
C PRO A 69 -12.63 -5.76 12.34
N HIS A 70 -11.66 -6.49 11.88
CA HIS A 70 -10.57 -7.02 12.72
C HIS A 70 -9.24 -6.98 11.98
N GLU A 71 -8.20 -6.53 12.65
CA GLU A 71 -6.85 -6.47 12.10
C GLU A 71 -6.07 -7.76 12.37
N ARG A 72 -5.40 -8.27 11.34
CA ARG A 72 -4.41 -9.34 11.45
C ARG A 72 -3.04 -8.78 11.05
N ASN A 73 -2.10 -8.80 11.99
CA ASN A 73 -0.73 -8.34 11.72
C ASN A 73 -0.11 -9.06 10.51
N VAL A 74 0.51 -8.29 9.63
CA VAL A 74 1.23 -8.76 8.45
C VAL A 74 2.69 -8.27 8.51
N PRO A 75 3.65 -9.13 8.91
CA PRO A 75 5.04 -8.73 9.17
C PRO A 75 5.76 -8.06 8.00
N THR A 76 5.34 -8.30 6.75
CA THR A 76 5.93 -7.64 5.57
C THR A 76 5.69 -6.14 5.56
N PHE A 77 4.52 -5.66 6.02
CA PHE A 77 4.24 -4.23 6.14
C PHE A 77 4.97 -3.60 7.33
N ASP A 78 5.11 -4.32 8.44
CA ASP A 78 5.96 -3.87 9.55
C ASP A 78 7.43 -3.70 9.12
N ALA A 79 7.92 -4.59 8.26
CA ALA A 79 9.28 -4.52 7.72
C ALA A 79 9.49 -3.29 6.82
N LEU A 80 8.49 -2.85 6.06
CA LEU A 80 8.57 -1.61 5.27
C LEU A 80 8.75 -0.37 6.16
N ARG A 81 8.05 -0.33 7.28
CA ARG A 81 8.18 0.75 8.25
C ARG A 81 9.56 0.77 8.90
N GLU A 82 10.14 -0.40 9.18
CA GLU A 82 11.51 -0.51 9.65
C GLU A 82 12.51 -0.06 8.56
N GLU A 83 12.29 -0.42 7.30
CA GLU A 83 13.14 0.03 6.18
C GLU A 83 13.12 1.56 6.04
N LYS A 84 11.95 2.20 6.23
CA LYS A 84 11.85 3.67 6.26
C LYS A 84 12.69 4.28 7.37
N ARG A 85 12.63 3.72 8.59
CA ARG A 85 13.46 4.19 9.72
C ARG A 85 14.96 4.02 9.47
N GLN A 86 15.36 2.95 8.80
CA GLN A 86 16.76 2.75 8.38
C GLN A 86 17.18 3.79 7.33
N ALA A 87 16.33 4.07 6.34
CA ALA A 87 16.58 5.11 5.35
C ALA A 87 16.79 6.48 5.99
N ASP A 88 15.98 6.84 6.99
CA ASP A 88 16.12 8.09 7.75
C ASP A 88 17.45 8.20 8.50
N SER A 89 17.97 7.06 9.01
CA SER A 89 19.16 7.04 9.86
C SER A 89 20.46 6.86 9.08
N GLU A 90 20.44 6.25 7.91
CA GLU A 90 21.64 5.84 7.17
C GLU A 90 21.92 6.72 5.94
N ALA A 91 20.93 7.43 5.42
CA ALA A 91 21.09 8.27 4.23
C ALA A 91 21.23 9.74 4.62
N ASP A 92 22.44 10.30 4.51
CA ASP A 92 22.72 11.71 4.76
C ASP A 92 22.36 12.60 3.56
N ALA A 93 22.41 12.07 2.34
CA ALA A 93 22.12 12.83 1.13
C ALA A 93 20.62 12.82 0.83
N VAL A 94 20.02 14.00 0.76
CA VAL A 94 18.58 14.21 0.51
C VAL A 94 18.08 13.45 -0.73
N ALA A 95 18.84 13.46 -1.83
CA ALA A 95 18.45 12.74 -3.03
C ALA A 95 18.45 11.21 -2.85
N VAL A 96 19.35 10.67 -2.00
CA VAL A 96 19.36 9.25 -1.64
C VAL A 96 18.15 8.91 -0.78
N GLN A 97 17.79 9.77 0.18
CA GLN A 97 16.59 9.60 0.98
C GLN A 97 15.32 9.58 0.12
N ASN A 98 15.14 10.56 -0.78
CA ASN A 98 14.00 10.59 -1.69
C ASN A 98 13.92 9.32 -2.57
N ALA A 99 15.06 8.83 -3.07
CA ALA A 99 15.11 7.58 -3.83
C ALA A 99 14.68 6.36 -2.99
N LEU A 100 15.12 6.28 -1.73
CA LEU A 100 14.72 5.21 -0.80
C LEU A 100 13.22 5.29 -0.47
N TYR A 101 12.68 6.49 -0.23
CA TYR A 101 11.25 6.67 0.03
C TYR A 101 10.39 6.26 -1.18
N ASN A 102 10.81 6.62 -2.40
CA ASN A 102 10.15 6.14 -3.61
C ASN A 102 10.18 4.60 -3.71
N HIS A 103 11.33 3.97 -3.41
CA HIS A 103 11.43 2.51 -3.41
C HIS A 103 10.53 1.85 -2.36
N ILE A 104 10.42 2.43 -1.18
CA ILE A 104 9.55 1.93 -0.10
C ILE A 104 8.09 2.01 -0.53
N GLY A 105 7.65 3.16 -1.06
CA GLY A 105 6.31 3.33 -1.60
C GLY A 105 6.00 2.28 -2.66
N ARG A 106 6.84 2.14 -3.69
CA ARG A 106 6.65 1.13 -4.75
C ARG A 106 6.58 -0.30 -4.25
N LYS A 107 7.28 -0.64 -3.15
CA LYS A 107 7.17 -1.97 -2.52
C LYS A 107 5.83 -2.13 -1.83
N ALA A 108 5.34 -1.09 -1.14
CA ALA A 108 4.04 -1.09 -0.50
C ALA A 108 2.94 -1.35 -1.52
N GLU A 109 2.87 -0.55 -2.60
CA GLU A 109 1.87 -0.71 -3.66
C GLU A 109 1.85 -2.14 -4.24
N ARG A 110 3.04 -2.72 -4.51
CA ARG A 110 3.10 -4.09 -5.05
C ARG A 110 2.59 -5.15 -4.09
N LEU A 111 2.80 -4.96 -2.79
CA LEU A 111 2.27 -5.86 -1.77
C LEU A 111 0.75 -5.75 -1.69
N GLU A 112 0.19 -4.53 -1.72
CA GLU A 112 -1.24 -4.27 -1.69
C GLU A 112 -1.93 -4.81 -2.94
N ILE A 113 -1.41 -4.50 -4.13
CA ILE A 113 -1.93 -5.03 -5.40
C ILE A 113 -1.98 -6.57 -5.35
N THR A 114 -0.91 -7.21 -4.88
CA THR A 114 -0.87 -8.68 -4.75
C THR A 114 -1.91 -9.20 -3.78
N ALA A 115 -2.12 -8.53 -2.63
CA ALA A 115 -3.12 -8.90 -1.65
C ALA A 115 -4.55 -8.76 -2.21
N TYR A 116 -4.86 -7.64 -2.88
CA TYR A 116 -6.16 -7.45 -3.53
C TYR A 116 -6.41 -8.43 -4.66
N GLU A 117 -5.40 -8.74 -5.48
CA GLU A 117 -5.53 -9.77 -6.54
C GLU A 117 -5.84 -11.15 -5.95
N GLY A 118 -5.22 -11.49 -4.81
CA GLY A 118 -5.54 -12.70 -4.07
C GLY A 118 -6.96 -12.71 -3.52
N LEU A 119 -7.41 -11.62 -2.91
CA LEU A 119 -8.78 -11.46 -2.41
C LEU A 119 -9.82 -11.56 -3.52
N LEU A 120 -9.61 -10.91 -4.66
CA LEU A 120 -10.51 -10.97 -5.81
C LEU A 120 -10.62 -12.37 -6.40
N ALA A 121 -9.52 -13.12 -6.47
CA ALA A 121 -9.55 -14.52 -6.89
C ALA A 121 -10.32 -15.42 -5.91
N LEU A 122 -10.22 -15.14 -4.61
CA LEU A 122 -11.01 -15.86 -3.59
C LEU A 122 -12.48 -15.45 -3.62
N ALA A 123 -12.78 -14.16 -3.81
CA ALA A 123 -14.14 -13.63 -3.95
C ALA A 123 -14.91 -14.32 -5.08
N ASP A 124 -14.29 -14.48 -6.25
CA ASP A 124 -14.83 -15.23 -7.38
C ASP A 124 -15.09 -16.72 -7.02
N ALA A 125 -14.16 -17.34 -6.27
CA ALA A 125 -14.27 -18.76 -5.91
C ALA A 125 -15.39 -19.06 -4.88
N ILE A 126 -15.74 -18.08 -4.01
CA ILE A 126 -16.76 -18.24 -2.97
C ILE A 126 -18.09 -17.53 -3.28
N ASP A 127 -18.19 -16.92 -4.47
CA ASP A 127 -19.40 -16.27 -4.98
C ASP A 127 -19.95 -15.19 -4.03
N VAL A 128 -19.08 -14.22 -3.62
CA VAL A 128 -19.48 -13.07 -2.80
C VAL A 128 -20.31 -12.07 -3.61
N ASP A 129 -21.00 -11.17 -2.91
CA ASP A 129 -21.77 -10.10 -3.52
C ASP A 129 -20.91 -9.22 -4.46
N ASP A 130 -21.48 -8.83 -5.60
CA ASP A 130 -20.82 -7.96 -6.60
C ASP A 130 -20.32 -6.64 -5.98
N GLU A 131 -21.01 -6.08 -4.96
CA GLU A 131 -20.60 -4.85 -4.27
C GLU A 131 -19.25 -5.07 -3.53
N VAL A 132 -19.01 -6.25 -2.97
CA VAL A 132 -17.72 -6.59 -2.34
C VAL A 132 -16.60 -6.58 -3.38
N VAL A 133 -16.84 -7.22 -4.53
CA VAL A 133 -15.87 -7.27 -5.65
C VAL A 133 -15.56 -5.85 -6.14
N ASP A 134 -16.58 -5.02 -6.37
CA ASP A 134 -16.42 -3.65 -6.86
C ASP A 134 -15.56 -2.80 -5.90
N LEU A 135 -15.76 -2.92 -4.59
CA LEU A 135 -14.99 -2.17 -3.58
C LEU A 135 -13.50 -2.60 -3.56
N LEU A 136 -13.25 -3.91 -3.62
CA LEU A 136 -11.87 -4.44 -3.68
C LEU A 136 -11.17 -4.07 -4.99
N GLU A 137 -11.88 -4.07 -6.11
CA GLU A 137 -11.34 -3.65 -7.41
C GLU A 137 -10.99 -2.15 -7.44
N GLN A 138 -11.80 -1.30 -6.82
CA GLN A 138 -11.52 0.13 -6.74
C GLN A 138 -10.21 0.36 -5.99
N ASN A 139 -10.02 -0.22 -4.80
CA ASN A 139 -8.78 -0.10 -4.03
C ASN A 139 -7.58 -0.56 -4.86
N ARG A 140 -7.62 -1.79 -5.39
CA ARG A 140 -6.53 -2.32 -6.24
C ARG A 140 -6.18 -1.40 -7.41
N ASN A 141 -7.17 -0.80 -8.05
CA ASN A 141 -6.92 0.05 -9.23
C ASN A 141 -6.28 1.38 -8.81
N GLU A 142 -6.68 1.95 -7.68
CA GLU A 142 -6.06 3.16 -7.12
C GLU A 142 -4.60 2.89 -6.71
N ASP A 143 -4.27 1.71 -6.16
CA ASP A 143 -2.88 1.30 -5.88
C ASP A 143 -2.05 1.12 -7.17
N LYS A 144 -2.65 0.59 -8.23
CA LYS A 144 -1.96 0.51 -9.54
C LYS A 144 -1.63 1.90 -10.09
N ASP A 145 -2.55 2.83 -10.00
CA ASP A 145 -2.33 4.22 -10.43
C ASP A 145 -1.25 4.91 -9.56
N ALA A 146 -1.23 4.64 -8.24
CA ALA A 146 -0.19 5.12 -7.32
C ALA A 146 1.19 4.54 -7.67
N LEU A 147 1.27 3.23 -7.94
CA LEU A 147 2.50 2.58 -8.39
C LEU A 147 3.04 3.20 -9.69
N ASP A 148 2.19 3.38 -10.70
CA ASP A 148 2.56 3.99 -11.98
C ASP A 148 3.08 5.43 -11.78
N SER A 149 2.48 6.18 -10.87
CA SER A 149 2.93 7.53 -10.50
C SER A 149 4.33 7.50 -9.87
N LEU A 150 4.58 6.62 -8.91
CA LEU A 150 5.89 6.46 -8.26
C LEU A 150 6.96 5.94 -9.25
N GLU A 151 6.59 5.08 -10.20
CA GLU A 151 7.50 4.62 -11.25
C GLU A 151 7.90 5.76 -12.18
N SER A 152 6.96 6.64 -12.54
CA SER A 152 7.24 7.80 -13.38
C SER A 152 8.22 8.79 -12.73
N VAL A 153 8.18 8.95 -11.40
CA VAL A 153 9.13 9.78 -10.65
C VAL A 153 10.55 9.21 -10.77
N SER A 154 10.71 7.88 -10.65
CA SER A 154 12.03 7.24 -10.74
C SER A 154 12.64 7.23 -12.16
N GLU A 155 11.83 7.41 -13.19
CA GLU A 155 12.27 7.52 -14.59
C GLU A 155 12.53 8.97 -15.01
N GLY A 156 12.20 9.92 -14.16
CA GLY A 156 12.33 11.35 -14.44
C GLY A 156 13.77 11.83 -14.61
N ALA A 157 13.95 12.91 -15.38
CA ALA A 157 15.26 13.49 -15.69
C ALA A 157 16.04 13.94 -14.44
N GLU A 158 15.36 14.30 -13.37
CA GLU A 158 15.98 14.70 -12.10
C GLU A 158 16.64 13.52 -11.38
N PHE A 159 15.96 12.37 -11.33
CA PHE A 159 16.54 11.15 -10.78
C PHE A 159 17.72 10.66 -11.60
N GLN A 160 17.61 10.66 -12.93
CA GLN A 160 18.72 10.31 -13.81
C GLN A 160 19.91 11.25 -13.63
N SER A 161 19.67 12.57 -13.56
CA SER A 161 20.71 13.58 -13.28
C SER A 161 21.38 13.39 -11.91
N PHE A 162 20.66 12.86 -10.92
CA PHE A 162 21.22 12.52 -9.62
C PHE A 162 22.16 11.31 -9.74
N ILE A 163 21.73 10.24 -10.40
CA ILE A 163 22.56 9.05 -10.62
C ILE A 163 23.84 9.41 -11.39
N ASP A 164 23.74 10.22 -12.42
CA ASP A 164 24.88 10.68 -13.22
C ASP A 164 25.91 11.51 -12.41
N ARG A 165 25.49 12.12 -11.31
CA ARG A 165 26.38 12.85 -10.39
C ARG A 165 27.06 11.97 -9.35
N LEU A 166 26.56 10.78 -9.13
CA LEU A 166 27.16 9.79 -8.20
C LEU A 166 28.21 8.90 -8.88
N LEU A 167 28.20 8.85 -10.21
CA LEU A 167 29.15 8.09 -11.03
C LEU A 167 30.32 8.94 -11.50
#